data_25a0a5fec648a5ff4c4765481b1f5335
#
_entry.id   25a0a5fec648a5ff4c4765481b1f5335
#
_cell.length_a   1.000
_cell.length_b   1.000
_cell.length_c   1.000
_cell.angle_alpha   90.00
_cell.angle_beta   90.00
_cell.angle_gamma   90.00
#
_symmetry.space_group_name_H-M   'P 1'
#
loop_
_entity.id
_entity.type
_entity.pdbx_description
1 polymer ?
#
loop_
_entity_poly.entity_id
_entity_poly.type
_entity_poly.pdbx_seq_one_letter_code
_entity_poly.pdbx_strand_id
1 'polypeptide(L)'
;MRFEGKVVAITGGGSGIGREAAARFVAEGAKVAINGRNREKLEAAAREIDPSGDNVVISAGDIARPETGAALVDAALSHFGRLDVLVNNAGVFNPKPFLELTEGDYDWYLDTILKGKFFTAQAAAKAMKETGGAIVQTGSMWAIQAIGATPSAAYSAANAGVHAMVRNLAIELAPFNIRINAVAPAVVETPVYNTFLSDDQVKQVLPGFNAFHPLGRNGQPRDVAEAILFLASEQASWITGTVLPVDGGVTAGRQ
;
A
#
# COMPACT_ATOMS: atom_id res chain seq x y z
N MET A 1 0.36 -18.96 14.12
CA MET A 1 0.65 -17.72 13.31
C MET A 1 -0.57 -17.39 12.44
N ARG A 2 -0.95 -16.11 12.31
CA ARG A 2 -2.16 -15.71 11.57
C ARG A 2 -2.12 -16.05 10.08
N PHE A 3 -0.92 -16.16 9.50
CA PHE A 3 -0.71 -16.32 8.06
C PHE A 3 0.11 -17.56 7.71
N GLU A 4 0.12 -18.56 8.58
CA GLU A 4 0.78 -19.84 8.31
C GLU A 4 0.29 -20.46 7.01
N GLY A 5 1.21 -20.78 6.09
CA GLY A 5 0.91 -21.35 4.76
C GLY A 5 0.21 -20.42 3.78
N LYS A 6 0.04 -19.13 4.11
CA LYS A 6 -0.52 -18.11 3.20
C LYS A 6 0.57 -17.48 2.33
N VAL A 7 0.18 -17.04 1.15
CA VAL A 7 1.04 -16.34 0.20
C VAL A 7 0.52 -14.92 -0.02
N VAL A 8 1.40 -13.94 0.13
CA VAL A 8 1.09 -12.51 0.07
C VAL A 8 1.89 -11.84 -1.04
N ALA A 9 1.24 -11.08 -1.92
CA ALA A 9 1.90 -10.20 -2.88
C ALA A 9 1.83 -8.75 -2.38
N ILE A 10 2.96 -8.01 -2.42
CA ILE A 10 3.05 -6.64 -1.90
C ILE A 10 3.71 -5.72 -2.91
N THR A 11 3.00 -4.67 -3.35
CA THR A 11 3.60 -3.62 -4.17
C THR A 11 4.28 -2.56 -3.29
N GLY A 12 5.44 -2.05 -3.73
CA GLY A 12 6.23 -1.12 -2.92
C GLY A 12 6.86 -1.77 -1.68
N GLY A 13 7.20 -3.08 -1.76
CA GLY A 13 7.71 -3.88 -0.65
C GLY A 13 9.18 -3.62 -0.28
N GLY A 14 9.88 -2.77 -1.04
CA GLY A 14 11.31 -2.49 -0.79
C GLY A 14 11.59 -1.44 0.30
N SER A 15 10.58 -0.72 0.81
CA SER A 15 10.75 0.32 1.83
C SER A 15 9.45 0.68 2.55
N GLY A 16 9.55 1.49 3.61
CA GLY A 16 8.43 2.09 4.31
C GLY A 16 7.36 1.08 4.76
N ILE A 17 6.09 1.44 4.55
CA ILE A 17 4.94 0.64 4.95
C ILE A 17 4.95 -0.76 4.31
N GLY A 18 5.28 -0.84 3.00
CA GLY A 18 5.29 -2.13 2.29
C GLY A 18 6.35 -3.09 2.80
N ARG A 19 7.57 -2.61 3.12
CA ARG A 19 8.63 -3.44 3.72
C ARG A 19 8.25 -3.89 5.12
N GLU A 20 7.71 -3.00 5.94
CA GLU A 20 7.25 -3.34 7.28
C GLU A 20 6.13 -4.39 7.25
N ALA A 21 5.16 -4.23 6.34
CA ALA A 21 4.10 -5.23 6.15
C ALA A 21 4.68 -6.59 5.73
N ALA A 22 5.63 -6.61 4.77
CA ALA A 22 6.28 -7.83 4.33
C ALA A 22 6.99 -8.56 5.48
N ALA A 23 7.77 -7.82 6.29
CA ALA A 23 8.46 -8.38 7.45
C ALA A 23 7.48 -9.00 8.46
N ARG A 24 6.34 -8.33 8.70
CA ARG A 24 5.32 -8.84 9.62
C ARG A 24 4.58 -10.05 9.09
N PHE A 25 4.24 -10.07 7.79
CA PHE A 25 3.64 -11.24 7.18
C PHE A 25 4.56 -12.46 7.29
N VAL A 26 5.85 -12.30 7.01
CA VAL A 26 6.85 -13.39 7.18
C VAL A 26 6.95 -13.82 8.63
N ALA A 27 7.03 -12.88 9.58
CA ALA A 27 7.07 -13.20 11.02
C ALA A 27 5.82 -13.95 11.51
N GLU A 28 4.71 -13.84 10.77
CA GLU A 28 3.46 -14.55 11.06
C GLU A 28 3.21 -15.78 10.16
N GLY A 29 4.27 -16.28 9.49
CA GLY A 29 4.26 -17.55 8.77
C GLY A 29 3.89 -17.47 7.29
N ALA A 30 3.73 -16.27 6.74
CA ALA A 30 3.45 -16.11 5.31
C ALA A 30 4.70 -16.25 4.44
N LYS A 31 4.50 -16.65 3.19
CA LYS A 31 5.44 -16.43 2.08
C LYS A 31 5.05 -15.16 1.34
N VAL A 32 6.04 -14.37 0.90
CA VAL A 32 5.80 -13.01 0.40
C VAL A 32 6.50 -12.77 -0.94
N ALA A 33 5.76 -12.28 -1.93
CA ALA A 33 6.31 -11.72 -3.16
C ALA A 33 6.31 -10.19 -3.05
N ILE A 34 7.46 -9.52 -3.19
CA ILE A 34 7.57 -8.06 -3.08
C ILE A 34 7.93 -7.43 -4.43
N ASN A 35 7.26 -6.30 -4.74
CA ASN A 35 7.56 -5.51 -5.93
C ASN A 35 8.13 -4.13 -5.57
N GLY A 36 8.93 -3.60 -6.48
CA GLY A 36 9.44 -2.23 -6.48
C GLY A 36 10.30 -1.98 -7.71
N ARG A 37 10.62 -0.71 -7.99
CA ARG A 37 11.36 -0.32 -9.20
C ARG A 37 12.84 -0.68 -9.16
N ASN A 38 13.47 -0.57 -8.00
CA ASN A 38 14.91 -0.79 -7.83
C ASN A 38 15.17 -2.21 -7.32
N ARG A 39 15.79 -3.05 -8.18
CA ARG A 39 16.09 -4.45 -7.88
C ARG A 39 17.02 -4.60 -6.67
N GLU A 40 18.08 -3.80 -6.59
CA GLU A 40 19.07 -3.89 -5.51
C GLU A 40 18.44 -3.59 -4.14
N LYS A 41 17.55 -2.56 -4.08
CA LYS A 41 16.78 -2.26 -2.87
C LYS A 41 15.82 -3.38 -2.49
N LEU A 42 15.20 -4.04 -3.47
CA LEU A 42 14.34 -5.21 -3.20
C LEU A 42 15.14 -6.39 -2.67
N GLU A 43 16.29 -6.68 -3.25
CA GLU A 43 17.19 -7.76 -2.80
C GLU A 43 17.71 -7.51 -1.38
N ALA A 44 18.06 -6.25 -1.07
CA ALA A 44 18.46 -5.86 0.28
C ALA A 44 17.30 -6.06 1.27
N ALA A 45 16.10 -5.57 0.94
CA ALA A 45 14.91 -5.73 1.75
C ALA A 45 14.55 -7.21 1.96
N ALA A 46 14.61 -8.04 0.91
CA ALA A 46 14.33 -9.47 1.00
C ALA A 46 15.30 -10.16 1.96
N ARG A 47 16.60 -9.88 1.88
CA ARG A 47 17.60 -10.44 2.81
C ARG A 47 17.41 -10.00 4.26
N GLU A 48 16.97 -8.76 4.49
CA GLU A 48 16.67 -8.25 5.84
C GLU A 48 15.39 -8.88 6.41
N ILE A 49 14.37 -9.08 5.58
CA ILE A 49 13.08 -9.66 5.99
C ILE A 49 13.23 -11.16 6.24
N ASP A 50 13.92 -11.84 5.36
CA ASP A 50 14.10 -13.30 5.40
C ASP A 50 15.55 -13.66 5.05
N PRO A 51 16.44 -13.76 6.05
CA PRO A 51 17.83 -14.18 5.84
C PRO A 51 17.97 -15.62 5.31
N SER A 52 16.95 -16.48 5.47
CA SER A 52 16.97 -17.84 4.93
C SER A 52 16.81 -17.87 3.41
N GLY A 53 16.08 -16.90 2.85
CA GLY A 53 15.77 -16.82 1.43
C GLY A 53 14.61 -17.69 0.96
N ASP A 54 13.92 -18.39 1.87
CA ASP A 54 12.88 -19.37 1.53
C ASP A 54 11.47 -18.76 1.45
N ASN A 55 11.26 -17.59 2.07
CA ASN A 55 9.94 -17.00 2.27
C ASN A 55 9.71 -15.71 1.49
N VAL A 56 10.75 -15.11 0.86
CA VAL A 56 10.60 -13.85 0.13
C VAL A 56 11.15 -13.98 -1.29
N VAL A 57 10.31 -13.66 -2.28
CA VAL A 57 10.71 -13.49 -3.68
C VAL A 57 10.51 -12.06 -4.15
N ILE A 58 11.28 -11.63 -5.14
CA ILE A 58 11.22 -10.27 -5.67
C ILE A 58 10.71 -10.25 -7.10
N SER A 59 9.92 -9.21 -7.44
CA SER A 59 9.47 -8.88 -8.79
C SER A 59 9.76 -7.41 -9.08
N ALA A 60 10.90 -7.12 -9.74
CA ALA A 60 11.29 -5.75 -10.03
C ALA A 60 10.50 -5.20 -11.23
N GLY A 61 9.97 -3.97 -11.10
CA GLY A 61 9.26 -3.29 -12.17
C GLY A 61 8.50 -2.06 -11.69
N ASP A 62 8.13 -1.19 -12.63
CA ASP A 62 7.33 0.00 -12.35
C ASP A 62 5.84 -0.35 -12.38
N ILE A 63 5.17 -0.16 -11.25
CA ILE A 63 3.75 -0.51 -11.09
C ILE A 63 2.81 0.36 -11.93
N ALA A 64 3.26 1.49 -12.45
CA ALA A 64 2.51 2.30 -13.41
C ALA A 64 2.20 1.51 -14.71
N ARG A 65 2.93 0.43 -14.96
CA ARG A 65 2.73 -0.49 -16.09
C ARG A 65 1.90 -1.69 -15.65
N PRO A 66 0.74 -1.95 -16.29
CA PRO A 66 -0.15 -3.06 -15.91
C PRO A 66 0.53 -4.44 -15.87
N GLU A 67 1.47 -4.69 -16.80
CA GLU A 67 2.21 -5.94 -16.86
C GLU A 67 3.06 -6.21 -15.62
N THR A 68 3.51 -5.15 -14.91
CA THR A 68 4.27 -5.32 -13.66
C THR A 68 3.42 -5.91 -12.54
N GLY A 69 2.17 -5.49 -12.42
CA GLY A 69 1.24 -6.04 -11.44
C GLY A 69 0.96 -7.53 -11.72
N ALA A 70 0.79 -7.91 -12.98
CA ALA A 70 0.65 -9.30 -13.39
C ALA A 70 1.92 -10.12 -13.07
N ALA A 71 3.11 -9.59 -13.40
CA ALA A 71 4.38 -10.25 -13.11
C ALA A 71 4.63 -10.48 -11.60
N LEU A 72 4.15 -9.58 -10.74
CA LEU A 72 4.21 -9.80 -9.28
C LEU A 72 3.33 -10.98 -8.86
N VAL A 73 2.10 -11.06 -9.38
CA VAL A 73 1.18 -12.18 -9.12
C VAL A 73 1.78 -13.49 -9.64
N ASP A 74 2.31 -13.49 -10.86
CA ASP A 74 2.96 -14.66 -11.47
C ASP A 74 4.18 -15.13 -10.67
N ALA A 75 4.96 -14.20 -10.10
CA ALA A 75 6.07 -14.54 -9.21
C ALA A 75 5.59 -15.26 -7.94
N ALA A 76 4.49 -14.82 -7.33
CA ALA A 76 3.89 -15.50 -6.18
C ALA A 76 3.40 -16.90 -6.55
N LEU A 77 2.68 -17.04 -7.66
CA LEU A 77 2.15 -18.32 -8.12
C LEU A 77 3.27 -19.30 -8.50
N SER A 78 4.28 -18.86 -9.23
CA SER A 78 5.36 -19.71 -9.71
C SER A 78 6.27 -20.22 -8.59
N HIS A 79 6.53 -19.41 -7.55
CA HIS A 79 7.39 -19.81 -6.45
C HIS A 79 6.65 -20.53 -5.32
N PHE A 80 5.41 -20.11 -5.05
CA PHE A 80 4.69 -20.56 -3.86
C PHE A 80 3.39 -21.33 -4.18
N GLY A 81 3.00 -21.40 -5.46
CA GLY A 81 1.87 -22.20 -5.94
C GLY A 81 0.48 -21.60 -5.70
N ARG A 82 0.37 -20.44 -5.01
CA ARG A 82 -0.91 -19.80 -4.69
C ARG A 82 -0.77 -18.32 -4.44
N LEU A 83 -1.91 -17.63 -4.35
CA LEU A 83 -2.01 -16.28 -3.82
C LEU A 83 -3.23 -16.19 -2.89
N ASP A 84 -3.06 -15.67 -1.68
CA ASP A 84 -4.12 -15.50 -0.69
C ASP A 84 -4.41 -14.02 -0.38
N VAL A 85 -3.38 -13.17 -0.45
CA VAL A 85 -3.48 -11.76 -0.11
C VAL A 85 -2.72 -10.89 -1.11
N LEU A 86 -3.35 -9.79 -1.53
CA LEU A 86 -2.66 -8.69 -2.18
C LEU A 86 -2.63 -7.47 -1.26
N VAL A 87 -1.43 -6.96 -0.98
CA VAL A 87 -1.23 -5.62 -0.37
C VAL A 87 -0.79 -4.65 -1.46
N ASN A 88 -1.71 -3.84 -1.92
CA ASN A 88 -1.50 -2.91 -3.04
C ASN A 88 -1.07 -1.55 -2.49
N ASN A 89 0.19 -1.46 -2.06
CA ASN A 89 0.73 -0.37 -1.27
C ASN A 89 1.51 0.67 -2.07
N ALA A 90 2.11 0.31 -3.20
CA ALA A 90 2.93 1.24 -3.98
C ALA A 90 2.24 2.59 -4.21
N GLY A 91 2.99 3.65 -4.02
CA GLY A 91 2.50 5.02 -4.19
C GLY A 91 3.67 5.99 -4.32
N VAL A 92 3.35 7.21 -4.72
CA VAL A 92 4.27 8.32 -4.93
C VAL A 92 3.69 9.57 -4.31
N PHE A 93 4.56 10.49 -3.88
CA PHE A 93 4.15 11.77 -3.33
C PHE A 93 5.20 12.84 -3.65
N ASN A 94 4.76 13.96 -4.19
CA ASN A 94 5.55 15.16 -4.44
C ASN A 94 4.59 16.36 -4.49
N PRO A 95 4.37 17.06 -3.36
CA PRO A 95 3.39 18.15 -3.28
C PRO A 95 3.75 19.29 -4.20
N LYS A 96 2.76 19.78 -4.99
CA LYS A 96 2.92 20.86 -5.93
C LYS A 96 1.63 21.68 -6.00
N PRO A 97 1.71 23.03 -5.99
CA PRO A 97 0.55 23.90 -6.12
C PRO A 97 -0.28 23.57 -7.38
N PHE A 98 -1.61 23.63 -7.26
CA PHE A 98 -2.53 23.24 -8.34
C PHE A 98 -2.24 23.98 -9.66
N LEU A 99 -1.97 25.28 -9.60
CA LEU A 99 -1.70 26.10 -10.78
C LEU A 99 -0.35 25.79 -11.47
N GLU A 100 0.52 25.01 -10.80
CA GLU A 100 1.83 24.61 -11.32
C GLU A 100 1.86 23.15 -11.79
N LEU A 101 0.76 22.39 -11.57
CA LEU A 101 0.66 21.01 -12.01
C LEU A 101 0.64 20.95 -13.53
N THR A 102 1.48 20.09 -14.08
CA THR A 102 1.49 19.73 -15.51
C THR A 102 0.69 18.45 -15.74
N GLU A 103 0.36 18.17 -17.01
CA GLU A 103 -0.23 16.90 -17.43
C GLU A 103 0.65 15.72 -16.99
N GLY A 104 1.97 15.82 -17.15
CA GLY A 104 2.91 14.78 -16.69
C GLY A 104 2.88 14.54 -15.17
N ASP A 105 2.71 15.60 -14.37
CA ASP A 105 2.54 15.45 -12.91
C ASP A 105 1.22 14.72 -12.60
N TYR A 106 0.15 15.05 -13.31
CA TYR A 106 -1.15 14.40 -13.16
C TYR A 106 -1.07 12.92 -13.54
N ASP A 107 -0.55 12.61 -14.72
CA ASP A 107 -0.40 11.24 -15.23
C ASP A 107 0.47 10.38 -14.31
N TRP A 108 1.55 10.94 -13.77
CA TRP A 108 2.43 10.24 -12.83
C TRP A 108 1.68 9.74 -11.59
N TYR A 109 0.78 10.56 -11.03
CA TYR A 109 -0.06 10.14 -9.92
C TYR A 109 -1.11 9.11 -10.33
N LEU A 110 -1.83 9.37 -11.42
CA LEU A 110 -2.91 8.48 -11.86
C LEU A 110 -2.36 7.12 -12.30
N ASP A 111 -1.27 7.11 -13.04
CA ASP A 111 -0.64 5.88 -13.54
C ASP A 111 -0.07 5.04 -12.39
N THR A 112 0.64 5.65 -11.45
CA THR A 112 1.24 4.91 -10.34
C THR A 112 0.20 4.48 -9.32
N ILE A 113 -0.68 5.39 -8.88
CA ILE A 113 -1.59 5.14 -7.77
C ILE A 113 -2.87 4.46 -8.24
N LEU A 114 -3.59 5.04 -9.19
CA LEU A 114 -4.91 4.52 -9.56
C LEU A 114 -4.80 3.36 -10.56
N LYS A 115 -4.16 3.60 -11.71
CA LYS A 115 -4.04 2.59 -12.77
C LYS A 115 -3.23 1.38 -12.30
N GLY A 116 -2.08 1.60 -11.66
CA GLY A 116 -1.25 0.53 -11.15
C GLY A 116 -1.99 -0.36 -10.15
N LYS A 117 -2.69 0.25 -9.19
CA LYS A 117 -3.49 -0.50 -8.20
C LYS A 117 -4.69 -1.20 -8.83
N PHE A 118 -5.32 -0.60 -9.82
CA PHE A 118 -6.45 -1.21 -10.53
C PHE A 118 -6.04 -2.52 -11.22
N PHE A 119 -5.02 -2.48 -12.05
CA PHE A 119 -4.59 -3.66 -12.83
C PHE A 119 -3.90 -4.71 -11.97
N THR A 120 -3.18 -4.32 -10.93
CA THR A 120 -2.63 -5.29 -9.96
C THR A 120 -3.76 -6.00 -9.18
N ALA A 121 -4.78 -5.25 -8.73
CA ALA A 121 -5.94 -5.85 -8.09
C ALA A 121 -6.69 -6.80 -9.03
N GLN A 122 -6.82 -6.45 -10.32
CA GLN A 122 -7.44 -7.31 -11.31
C GLN A 122 -6.66 -8.62 -11.51
N ALA A 123 -5.32 -8.55 -11.63
CA ALA A 123 -4.47 -9.73 -11.76
C ALA A 123 -4.59 -10.65 -10.53
N ALA A 124 -4.52 -10.07 -9.32
CA ALA A 124 -4.68 -10.82 -8.08
C ALA A 124 -6.08 -11.44 -7.94
N ALA A 125 -7.14 -10.70 -8.26
CA ALA A 125 -8.51 -11.23 -8.20
C ALA A 125 -8.70 -12.41 -9.15
N LYS A 126 -8.11 -12.37 -10.37
CA LYS A 126 -8.12 -13.51 -11.30
C LYS A 126 -7.43 -14.73 -10.70
N ALA A 127 -6.28 -14.55 -10.04
CA ALA A 127 -5.54 -15.64 -9.41
C ALA A 127 -6.28 -16.23 -8.19
N MET A 128 -7.02 -15.42 -7.46
CA MET A 128 -7.77 -15.82 -6.26
C MET A 128 -9.22 -16.24 -6.54
N LYS A 129 -9.67 -16.22 -7.80
CA LYS A 129 -11.09 -16.40 -8.16
C LYS A 129 -11.70 -17.69 -7.62
N GLU A 130 -10.95 -18.79 -7.63
CA GLU A 130 -11.44 -20.10 -7.21
C GLU A 130 -11.17 -20.41 -5.72
N THR A 131 -10.25 -19.66 -5.10
CA THR A 131 -9.79 -19.93 -3.71
C THR A 131 -10.28 -18.92 -2.70
N GLY A 132 -10.79 -17.77 -3.15
CA GLY A 132 -11.04 -16.62 -2.30
C GLY A 132 -9.73 -15.94 -1.86
N GLY A 133 -9.85 -14.89 -1.06
CA GLY A 133 -8.69 -14.17 -0.54
C GLY A 133 -9.00 -12.76 -0.04
N ALA A 134 -7.97 -11.95 0.15
CA ALA A 134 -8.10 -10.58 0.60
C ALA A 134 -7.22 -9.60 -0.19
N ILE A 135 -7.76 -8.44 -0.52
CA ILE A 135 -7.03 -7.33 -1.12
C ILE A 135 -7.06 -6.16 -0.15
N VAL A 136 -5.90 -5.62 0.19
CA VAL A 136 -5.79 -4.41 1.00
C VAL A 136 -5.10 -3.31 0.19
N GLN A 137 -5.82 -2.23 -0.06
CA GLN A 137 -5.31 -1.05 -0.74
C GLN A 137 -4.71 -0.07 0.27
N THR A 138 -3.55 0.51 -0.01
CA THR A 138 -3.08 1.69 0.70
C THR A 138 -3.58 2.92 -0.04
N GLY A 139 -4.61 3.56 0.51
CA GLY A 139 -5.10 4.85 0.07
C GLY A 139 -4.42 6.00 0.81
N SER A 140 -5.17 7.05 1.12
CA SER A 140 -4.66 8.20 1.87
C SER A 140 -5.79 8.97 2.54
N MET A 141 -5.54 9.56 3.71
CA MET A 141 -6.48 10.49 4.32
C MET A 141 -6.73 11.74 3.45
N TRP A 142 -5.78 12.11 2.57
CA TRP A 142 -5.94 13.22 1.61
C TRP A 142 -7.04 12.99 0.58
N ALA A 143 -7.50 11.76 0.41
CA ALA A 143 -8.70 11.44 -0.37
C ALA A 143 -10.01 11.69 0.40
N ILE A 144 -9.93 11.90 1.72
CA ILE A 144 -11.07 12.11 2.62
C ILE A 144 -11.14 13.58 3.04
N GLN A 145 -9.99 14.20 3.34
CA GLN A 145 -9.89 15.56 3.87
C GLN A 145 -8.71 16.30 3.25
N ALA A 146 -8.96 17.53 2.78
CA ALA A 146 -7.91 18.42 2.30
C ALA A 146 -7.22 19.13 3.47
N ILE A 147 -5.92 19.45 3.29
CA ILE A 147 -5.09 20.16 4.27
C ILE A 147 -4.35 21.30 3.58
N GLY A 148 -4.52 22.52 4.08
CA GLY A 148 -3.95 23.71 3.47
C GLY A 148 -2.41 23.73 3.39
N ALA A 149 -1.73 23.07 4.33
CA ALA A 149 -0.26 23.03 4.37
C ALA A 149 0.36 22.12 3.28
N THR A 150 -0.44 21.30 2.59
CA THR A 150 0.09 20.30 1.65
C THR A 150 -0.73 20.30 0.36
N PRO A 151 -0.30 21.04 -0.68
CA PRO A 151 -0.97 21.04 -1.97
C PRO A 151 -0.85 19.67 -2.63
N SER A 152 -1.97 18.99 -2.87
CA SER A 152 -2.00 17.58 -3.24
C SER A 152 -3.18 17.19 -4.14
N ALA A 153 -3.67 18.10 -4.99
CA ALA A 153 -4.90 17.89 -5.77
C ALA A 153 -4.89 16.60 -6.60
N ALA A 154 -3.85 16.36 -7.42
CA ALA A 154 -3.76 15.16 -8.25
C ALA A 154 -3.56 13.88 -7.42
N TYR A 155 -2.75 13.96 -6.35
CA TYR A 155 -2.57 12.87 -5.38
C TYR A 155 -3.90 12.49 -4.70
N SER A 156 -4.64 13.49 -4.24
CA SER A 156 -5.94 13.30 -3.60
C SER A 156 -6.96 12.68 -4.56
N ALA A 157 -7.01 13.15 -5.81
CA ALA A 157 -7.89 12.61 -6.85
C ALA A 157 -7.58 11.13 -7.15
N ALA A 158 -6.29 10.77 -7.29
CA ALA A 158 -5.88 9.39 -7.52
C ALA A 158 -6.28 8.47 -6.36
N ASN A 159 -6.05 8.88 -5.10
CA ASN A 159 -6.43 8.10 -3.92
C ASN A 159 -7.94 8.05 -3.70
N ALA A 160 -8.69 9.11 -4.04
CA ALA A 160 -10.15 9.08 -4.02
C ALA A 160 -10.70 8.04 -5.03
N GLY A 161 -10.08 7.92 -6.20
CA GLY A 161 -10.34 6.84 -7.15
C GLY A 161 -10.11 5.45 -6.56
N VAL A 162 -9.02 5.26 -5.81
CA VAL A 162 -8.75 4.00 -5.09
C VAL A 162 -9.84 3.72 -4.06
N HIS A 163 -10.28 4.71 -3.27
CA HIS A 163 -11.35 4.53 -2.29
C HIS A 163 -12.70 4.20 -2.95
N ALA A 164 -13.00 4.80 -4.11
CA ALA A 164 -14.20 4.47 -4.89
C ALA A 164 -14.13 3.03 -5.42
N MET A 165 -12.98 2.64 -5.97
CA MET A 165 -12.73 1.29 -6.47
C MET A 165 -12.93 0.22 -5.38
N VAL A 166 -12.49 0.45 -4.16
CA VAL A 166 -12.67 -0.47 -3.03
C VAL A 166 -14.16 -0.78 -2.80
N ARG A 167 -15.03 0.22 -2.82
CA ARG A 167 -16.47 0.01 -2.62
C ARG A 167 -17.11 -0.79 -3.75
N ASN A 168 -16.78 -0.48 -5.00
CA ASN A 168 -17.32 -1.21 -6.16
C ASN A 168 -16.83 -2.66 -6.19
N LEU A 169 -15.52 -2.86 -6.05
CA LEU A 169 -14.94 -4.20 -6.10
C LEU A 169 -15.36 -5.08 -4.91
N ALA A 170 -15.72 -4.51 -3.76
CA ALA A 170 -16.27 -5.28 -2.65
C ALA A 170 -17.56 -6.03 -3.05
N ILE A 171 -18.39 -5.42 -3.90
CA ILE A 171 -19.60 -6.04 -4.43
C ILE A 171 -19.27 -7.03 -5.55
N GLU A 172 -18.42 -6.63 -6.51
CA GLU A 172 -18.08 -7.44 -7.67
C GLU A 172 -17.30 -8.70 -7.32
N LEU A 173 -16.45 -8.66 -6.27
CA LEU A 173 -15.58 -9.75 -5.87
C LEU A 173 -16.18 -10.66 -4.77
N ALA A 174 -17.26 -10.23 -4.12
CA ALA A 174 -17.95 -11.02 -3.09
C ALA A 174 -18.37 -12.43 -3.56
N PRO A 175 -18.90 -12.63 -4.80
CA PRO A 175 -19.25 -13.96 -5.29
C PRO A 175 -18.06 -14.94 -5.36
N PHE A 176 -16.83 -14.41 -5.38
CA PHE A 176 -15.59 -15.19 -5.40
C PHE A 176 -14.96 -15.34 -4.02
N ASN A 177 -15.67 -14.93 -2.96
CA ASN A 177 -15.14 -14.90 -1.59
C ASN A 177 -13.82 -14.11 -1.46
N ILE A 178 -13.70 -13.02 -2.22
CA ILE A 178 -12.56 -12.09 -2.16
C ILE A 178 -13.03 -10.81 -1.46
N ARG A 179 -12.42 -10.49 -0.32
CA ARG A 179 -12.64 -9.24 0.38
C ARG A 179 -11.69 -8.15 -0.13
N ILE A 180 -12.15 -6.92 -0.22
CA ILE A 180 -11.29 -5.79 -0.54
C ILE A 180 -11.57 -4.62 0.41
N ASN A 181 -10.51 -4.08 1.01
CA ASN A 181 -10.55 -2.95 1.91
C ASN A 181 -9.39 -2.00 1.63
N ALA A 182 -9.43 -0.81 2.23
CA ALA A 182 -8.30 0.11 2.20
C ALA A 182 -7.92 0.57 3.60
N VAL A 183 -6.64 0.87 3.79
CA VAL A 183 -6.15 1.75 4.85
C VAL A 183 -5.95 3.16 4.30
N ALA A 184 -6.24 4.18 5.09
CA ALA A 184 -6.04 5.59 4.72
C ALA A 184 -5.09 6.27 5.73
N PRO A 185 -3.76 6.16 5.53
CA PRO A 185 -2.77 6.78 6.40
C PRO A 185 -2.77 8.31 6.28
N ALA A 186 -2.37 8.98 7.37
CA ALA A 186 -1.94 10.38 7.37
C ALA A 186 -0.42 10.49 7.15
N VAL A 187 0.28 11.36 7.89
CA VAL A 187 1.73 11.49 7.80
C VAL A 187 2.39 10.32 8.51
N VAL A 188 3.09 9.48 7.75
CA VAL A 188 3.84 8.31 8.23
C VAL A 188 5.31 8.47 7.90
N GLU A 189 6.20 8.27 8.86
CA GLU A 189 7.64 8.42 8.70
C GLU A 189 8.22 7.33 7.79
N THR A 190 8.34 7.62 6.51
CA THR A 190 8.80 6.70 5.46
C THR A 190 9.75 7.41 4.49
N PRO A 191 10.54 6.67 3.71
CA PRO A 191 11.40 7.26 2.68
C PRO A 191 10.67 7.95 1.52
N VAL A 192 9.33 7.99 1.50
CA VAL A 192 8.57 8.69 0.44
C VAL A 192 8.92 10.17 0.37
N TYR A 193 9.26 10.79 1.47
CA TYR A 193 9.63 12.21 1.54
C TYR A 193 10.99 12.51 0.90
N ASN A 194 11.88 11.52 0.82
CA ASN A 194 13.19 11.66 0.16
C ASN A 194 13.09 11.81 -1.36
N THR A 195 11.91 11.68 -1.94
CA THR A 195 11.69 11.97 -3.37
C THR A 195 11.73 13.46 -3.69
N PHE A 196 11.53 14.34 -2.71
CA PHE A 196 11.49 15.80 -2.87
C PHE A 196 12.15 16.60 -1.73
N LEU A 197 12.60 15.94 -0.66
CA LEU A 197 13.34 16.51 0.46
C LEU A 197 14.66 15.77 0.64
N SER A 198 15.73 16.48 1.05
CA SER A 198 16.96 15.85 1.54
C SER A 198 16.73 15.20 2.92
N ASP A 199 17.63 14.30 3.32
CA ASP A 199 17.54 13.65 4.64
C ASP A 199 17.50 14.65 5.80
N ASP A 200 18.25 15.75 5.69
CA ASP A 200 18.26 16.79 6.71
C ASP A 200 16.96 17.60 6.73
N GLN A 201 16.39 17.87 5.56
CA GLN A 201 15.07 18.51 5.47
C GLN A 201 13.97 17.61 6.03
N VAL A 202 14.02 16.30 5.76
CA VAL A 202 13.06 15.32 6.34
C VAL A 202 13.11 15.37 7.86
N LYS A 203 14.32 15.34 8.47
CA LYS A 203 14.50 15.43 9.92
C LYS A 203 13.96 16.73 10.53
N GLN A 204 14.02 17.84 9.78
CA GLN A 204 13.52 19.15 10.24
C GLN A 204 12.02 19.29 10.08
N VAL A 205 11.45 18.81 8.98
CA VAL A 205 10.05 19.03 8.60
C VAL A 205 9.10 18.05 9.29
N LEU A 206 9.45 16.75 9.34
CA LEU A 206 8.54 15.73 9.87
C LEU A 206 8.10 15.96 11.32
N PRO A 207 8.96 16.38 12.27
CA PRO A 207 8.52 16.66 13.64
C PRO A 207 7.44 17.75 13.73
N GLY A 208 7.41 18.69 12.77
CA GLY A 208 6.39 19.74 12.69
C GLY A 208 4.98 19.20 12.44
N PHE A 209 4.85 17.99 11.91
CA PHE A 209 3.56 17.33 11.72
C PHE A 209 3.06 16.55 12.94
N ASN A 210 3.83 16.43 14.01
CA ASN A 210 3.37 15.72 15.22
C ASN A 210 2.07 16.33 15.77
N ALA A 211 2.02 17.65 15.91
CA ALA A 211 0.84 18.37 16.39
C ALA A 211 -0.37 18.34 15.44
N PHE A 212 -0.16 17.94 14.18
CA PHE A 212 -1.22 17.72 13.21
C PHE A 212 -2.10 16.52 13.57
N HIS A 213 -1.52 15.52 14.24
CA HIS A 213 -2.22 14.31 14.66
C HIS A 213 -2.73 14.46 16.09
N PRO A 214 -4.03 14.26 16.35
CA PRO A 214 -4.56 14.27 17.73
C PRO A 214 -3.82 13.36 18.71
N LEU A 215 -3.23 12.24 18.24
CA LEU A 215 -2.38 11.38 19.07
C LEU A 215 -0.97 11.96 19.34
N GLY A 216 -0.66 13.17 18.87
CA GLY A 216 0.57 13.91 19.20
C GLY A 216 1.84 13.40 18.53
N ARG A 217 1.76 12.52 17.53
CA ARG A 217 2.91 12.00 16.80
C ARG A 217 2.57 11.64 15.35
N ASN A 218 3.57 11.65 14.49
CA ASN A 218 3.48 11.02 13.19
C ASN A 218 3.26 9.50 13.32
N GLY A 219 2.64 8.89 12.32
CA GLY A 219 2.56 7.45 12.19
C GLY A 219 3.94 6.84 11.89
N GLN A 220 4.13 5.60 12.33
CA GLN A 220 5.25 4.76 11.93
C GLN A 220 4.77 3.73 10.90
N PRO A 221 5.63 3.19 10.04
CA PRO A 221 5.28 2.11 9.12
C PRO A 221 4.52 0.96 9.80
N ARG A 222 4.89 0.65 11.02
CA ARG A 222 4.25 -0.37 11.86
C ARG A 222 2.77 -0.07 12.13
N ASP A 223 2.42 1.16 12.40
CA ASP A 223 1.03 1.52 12.73
C ASP A 223 0.09 1.15 11.55
N VAL A 224 0.57 1.38 10.32
CA VAL A 224 -0.20 1.07 9.11
C VAL A 224 -0.13 -0.42 8.76
N ALA A 225 1.04 -1.04 8.92
CA ALA A 225 1.23 -2.46 8.63
C ALA A 225 0.32 -3.35 9.50
N GLU A 226 0.13 -3.05 10.79
CA GLU A 226 -0.78 -3.80 11.66
C GLU A 226 -2.24 -3.72 11.17
N ALA A 227 -2.69 -2.56 10.73
CA ALA A 227 -4.02 -2.40 10.14
C ALA A 227 -4.17 -3.19 8.83
N ILE A 228 -3.12 -3.21 7.99
CA ILE A 228 -3.07 -4.03 6.77
C ILE A 228 -3.20 -5.51 7.12
N LEU A 229 -2.39 -6.01 8.06
CA LEU A 229 -2.46 -7.41 8.49
C LEU A 229 -3.82 -7.77 9.07
N PHE A 230 -4.41 -6.90 9.89
CA PHE A 230 -5.77 -7.11 10.41
C PHE A 230 -6.78 -7.27 9.28
N LEU A 231 -6.84 -6.32 8.32
CA LEU A 231 -7.78 -6.36 7.21
C LEU A 231 -7.55 -7.56 6.27
N ALA A 232 -6.32 -8.03 6.16
CA ALA A 232 -5.96 -9.22 5.38
C ALA A 232 -6.34 -10.54 6.06
N SER A 233 -6.45 -10.56 7.39
CA SER A 233 -6.65 -11.77 8.19
C SER A 233 -8.10 -12.26 8.25
N GLU A 234 -8.29 -13.48 8.75
CA GLU A 234 -9.61 -14.06 9.04
C GLU A 234 -10.35 -13.30 10.16
N GLN A 235 -9.64 -12.53 10.99
CA GLN A 235 -10.25 -11.67 12.01
C GLN A 235 -11.12 -10.57 11.39
N ALA A 236 -10.87 -10.22 10.13
CA ALA A 236 -11.65 -9.27 9.34
C ALA A 236 -12.59 -9.96 8.33
N SER A 237 -12.97 -11.23 8.54
CA SER A 237 -13.78 -12.02 7.60
C SER A 237 -15.14 -11.40 7.26
N TRP A 238 -15.66 -10.53 8.14
CA TRP A 238 -16.94 -9.80 7.93
C TRP A 238 -16.74 -8.33 7.55
N ILE A 239 -15.53 -7.97 7.07
CA ILE A 239 -15.17 -6.60 6.68
C ILE A 239 -14.76 -6.57 5.22
N THR A 240 -15.56 -5.90 4.37
CA THR A 240 -15.25 -5.63 2.97
C THR A 240 -15.81 -4.28 2.54
N GLY A 241 -15.18 -3.59 1.60
CA GLY A 241 -15.62 -2.30 1.09
C GLY A 241 -15.32 -1.10 2.00
N THR A 242 -14.59 -1.30 3.10
CA THR A 242 -14.25 -0.21 4.03
C THR A 242 -12.97 0.52 3.64
N VAL A 243 -12.92 1.79 4.00
CA VAL A 243 -11.70 2.60 4.04
C VAL A 243 -11.45 2.91 5.52
N LEU A 244 -10.42 2.30 6.09
CA LEU A 244 -10.04 2.45 7.49
C LEU A 244 -9.01 3.58 7.64
N PRO A 245 -9.36 4.74 8.28
CA PRO A 245 -8.36 5.74 8.63
C PRO A 245 -7.33 5.17 9.61
N VAL A 246 -6.04 5.36 9.29
CA VAL A 246 -4.91 5.02 10.16
C VAL A 246 -4.07 6.28 10.26
N ASP A 247 -4.61 7.28 10.92
CA ASP A 247 -4.24 8.68 10.76
C ASP A 247 -4.01 9.44 12.08
N GLY A 248 -3.95 8.73 13.20
CA GLY A 248 -3.77 9.34 14.52
C GLY A 248 -4.92 10.27 14.92
N GLY A 249 -6.09 10.13 14.30
CA GLY A 249 -7.30 10.90 14.62
C GLY A 249 -7.52 12.13 13.74
N VAL A 250 -6.71 12.36 12.71
CA VAL A 250 -6.79 13.57 11.85
C VAL A 250 -8.17 13.73 11.21
N THR A 251 -8.76 12.66 10.69
CA THR A 251 -10.06 12.71 10.02
C THR A 251 -11.25 12.64 10.98
N ALA A 252 -11.03 12.37 12.26
CA ALA A 252 -12.12 12.35 13.26
C ALA A 252 -12.64 13.75 13.59
N GLY A 253 -11.81 14.80 13.40
CA GLY A 253 -12.20 16.18 13.64
C GLY A 253 -10.98 17.07 13.96
N ARG A 254 -11.27 18.35 14.25
CA ARG A 254 -10.27 19.32 14.73
C ARG A 254 -10.44 19.50 16.24
N GLN A 255 -9.30 19.66 16.92
CA GLN A 255 -9.26 20.17 18.29
C GLN A 255 -9.32 21.69 18.29
#